data_ef50c006ae612adcfd8ec01a9dce9433
#
_entry.id   ef50c006ae612adcfd8ec01a9dce9433
#
_cell.length_a   1.000
_cell.length_b   1.000
_cell.length_c   1.000
_cell.angle_alpha   90.00
_cell.angle_beta   90.00
_cell.angle_gamma   90.00
#
_symmetry.space_group_name_H-M   'P 1'
#
loop_
_entity.id
_entity.type
_entity.pdbx_description
1 polymer ?
#
loop_
_entity_poly.entity_id
_entity_poly.type
_entity_poly.pdbx_seq_one_letter_code
_entity_poly.pdbx_strand_id
1 'polypeptide(L)'
;MIEWGHEPTTRNAEEAALLPPLLEMLASRRWINESTIIHNEFAWNGRRVDVALLGKRNRTAAFELKLGSFGRALEQAMYNRLSFDRSWIVIDGMPKPVSLDYASVNGVGVIVVTDRPRVVLRAGLQTISPVVAKRLSAQLKVARQ
;
A
#
# COMPACT_ATOMS: atom_id res chain seq x y z
N MET A 1 7.03 11.86 -19.05
CA MET A 1 6.74 11.49 -18.80
C MET A 1 6.14 11.32 -18.95
N ILE A 2 5.77 11.38 -18.60
CA ILE A 2 5.13 11.18 -18.39
C ILE A 2 4.61 11.15 -18.46
N GLU A 3 4.29 11.25 -18.41
CA GLU A 3 3.83 11.13 -18.03
C GLU A 3 3.07 10.98 -17.87
N TRP A 4 2.63 10.91 -17.99
CA TRP A 4 1.94 10.97 -17.41
C TRP A 4 2.10 11.03 -16.54
N GLY A 5 2.67 10.91 -16.54
CA GLY A 5 3.09 10.93 -15.80
C GLY A 5 3.68 11.27 -15.07
N HIS A 6 3.95 11.41 -14.82
CA HIS A 6 4.65 11.93 -14.28
C HIS A 6 5.14 12.92 -13.68
N GLU A 7 4.41 13.09 -13.75
CA GLU A 7 5.30 13.99 -13.11
C GLU A 7 4.87 14.31 -11.68
N PRO A 8 5.82 14.42 -10.78
CA PRO A 8 5.44 14.69 -9.40
C PRO A 8 4.83 16.08 -9.30
N THR A 9 3.60 16.13 -8.83
CA THR A 9 2.94 17.37 -8.53
C THR A 9 3.15 17.71 -7.06
N THR A 10 2.77 18.92 -6.65
CA THR A 10 2.78 19.31 -5.24
C THR A 10 1.97 18.31 -4.41
N ARG A 11 0.85 17.86 -4.95
CA ARG A 11 0.00 16.89 -4.27
C ARG A 11 0.72 15.58 -4.03
N ASN A 12 1.45 15.09 -5.05
CA ASN A 12 2.21 13.85 -4.89
C ASN A 12 3.31 14.01 -3.85
N ALA A 13 3.95 15.17 -3.83
CA ALA A 13 4.98 15.45 -2.83
C ALA A 13 4.38 15.46 -1.42
N GLU A 14 3.19 16.01 -1.27
CA GLU A 14 2.53 16.02 0.03
C GLU A 14 2.13 14.62 0.47
N GLU A 15 1.63 13.82 -0.47
CA GLU A 15 1.28 12.44 -0.16
C GLU A 15 2.51 11.64 0.21
N ALA A 16 3.65 11.93 -0.39
CA ALA A 16 4.89 11.25 -0.08
C ALA A 16 5.33 11.49 1.37
N ALA A 17 4.84 12.56 1.99
CA ALA A 17 5.16 12.83 3.39
C ALA A 17 4.53 11.81 4.34
N LEU A 18 3.58 11.01 3.87
CA LEU A 18 3.00 9.93 4.65
C LEU A 18 3.94 8.73 4.74
N LEU A 19 4.93 8.64 3.87
CA LEU A 19 5.80 7.48 3.78
C LEU A 19 6.72 7.31 5.00
N PRO A 20 7.49 8.33 5.43
CA PRO A 20 8.39 8.13 6.58
C PRO A 20 7.68 7.65 7.84
N PRO A 21 6.56 8.25 8.28
CA PRO A 21 5.88 7.74 9.47
C PRO A 21 5.33 6.33 9.26
N LEU A 22 4.89 6.00 8.04
CA LEU A 22 4.44 4.64 7.73
C LEU A 22 5.59 3.65 7.93
N LEU A 23 6.73 3.89 7.32
CA LEU A 23 7.88 2.98 7.41
C LEU A 23 8.36 2.84 8.85
N GLU A 24 8.36 3.93 9.60
CA GLU A 24 8.77 3.91 11.00
C GLU A 24 7.85 3.02 11.82
N MET A 25 6.52 3.13 11.59
CA MET A 25 5.55 2.28 12.28
C MET A 25 5.73 0.82 11.92
N LEU A 26 5.91 0.53 10.62
CA LEU A 26 6.09 -0.85 10.17
C LEU A 26 7.32 -1.47 10.79
N ALA A 27 8.41 -0.72 10.90
CA ALA A 27 9.65 -1.20 11.52
C ALA A 27 9.44 -1.43 13.01
N SER A 28 8.80 -0.51 13.71
CA SER A 28 8.59 -0.64 15.15
C SER A 28 7.67 -1.80 15.49
N ARG A 29 6.74 -2.13 14.61
CA ARG A 29 5.85 -3.28 14.78
C ARG A 29 6.47 -4.58 14.26
N ARG A 30 7.68 -4.49 13.72
CA ARG A 30 8.40 -5.63 13.15
C ARG A 30 7.67 -6.27 11.97
N TRP A 31 6.89 -5.46 11.27
CA TRP A 31 6.26 -5.91 10.02
C TRP A 31 7.26 -5.84 8.87
N ILE A 32 8.32 -5.05 9.01
CA ILE A 32 9.44 -5.02 8.08
C ILE A 32 10.73 -5.15 8.86
N ASN A 33 11.79 -5.63 8.17
CA ASN A 33 13.12 -5.75 8.72
C ASN A 33 14.13 -5.54 7.59
N GLU A 34 15.41 -5.81 7.89
CA GLU A 34 16.49 -5.58 6.92
C GLU A 34 16.33 -6.42 5.65
N SER A 35 15.65 -7.57 5.75
CA SER A 35 15.47 -8.46 4.60
C SER A 35 14.26 -8.10 3.75
N THR A 36 13.40 -7.21 4.22
CA THR A 36 12.19 -6.83 3.50
C THR A 36 12.55 -6.00 2.27
N ILE A 37 11.97 -6.35 1.13
CA ILE A 37 12.15 -5.57 -0.09
C ILE A 37 11.02 -4.56 -0.14
N ILE A 38 11.38 -3.28 -0.28
CA ILE A 38 10.43 -2.18 -0.28
C ILE A 38 10.62 -1.38 -1.57
N HIS A 39 9.54 -1.20 -2.31
CA HIS A 39 9.55 -0.40 -3.52
C HIS A 39 8.54 0.72 -3.42
N ASN A 40 8.97 1.93 -3.74
CA ASN A 40 8.07 3.07 -3.91
C ASN A 40 7.70 3.16 -5.38
N GLU A 41 6.42 3.48 -5.65
CA GLU A 41 5.94 3.68 -7.01
C GLU A 41 6.24 2.47 -7.90
N PHE A 42 5.84 1.32 -7.42
CA PHE A 42 6.08 0.05 -8.09
C PHE A 42 5.10 -0.14 -9.25
N ALA A 43 5.64 -0.37 -10.46
CA ALA A 43 4.81 -0.61 -11.64
C ALA A 43 4.33 -2.05 -11.66
N TRP A 44 3.02 -2.25 -11.76
CA TRP A 44 2.44 -3.58 -11.74
C TRP A 44 1.13 -3.60 -12.52
N ASN A 45 1.05 -4.44 -13.54
CA ASN A 45 -0.16 -4.64 -14.35
C ASN A 45 -0.72 -3.31 -14.89
N GLY A 46 0.17 -2.45 -15.40
CA GLY A 46 -0.25 -1.19 -15.99
C GLY A 46 -0.65 -0.13 -14.98
N ARG A 47 -0.44 -0.38 -13.70
CA ARG A 47 -0.77 0.54 -12.61
C ARG A 47 0.47 0.81 -11.80
N ARG A 48 0.38 1.80 -10.92
CA ARG A 48 1.48 2.10 -10.01
C ARG A 48 0.97 1.94 -8.58
N VAL A 49 1.72 1.14 -7.82
CA VAL A 49 1.45 0.91 -6.40
C VAL A 49 2.38 1.84 -5.62
N ASP A 50 1.82 2.67 -4.73
CA ASP A 50 2.64 3.67 -4.03
C ASP A 50 3.76 3.03 -3.23
N VAL A 51 3.46 1.97 -2.46
CA VAL A 51 4.46 1.23 -1.71
C VAL A 51 4.15 -0.26 -1.83
N ALA A 52 5.13 -1.04 -2.26
CA ALA A 52 4.99 -2.49 -2.38
C ALA A 52 6.07 -3.16 -1.55
N LEU A 53 5.68 -4.15 -0.75
CA LEU A 53 6.60 -4.89 0.13
C LEU A 53 6.63 -6.36 -0.23
N LEU A 54 7.82 -6.95 -0.10
CA LEU A 54 7.99 -8.40 -0.16
C LEU A 54 8.76 -8.81 1.09
N GLY A 55 8.12 -9.58 1.95
CA GLY A 55 8.70 -10.01 3.22
C GLY A 55 8.95 -11.51 3.26
N LYS A 56 8.97 -12.06 4.47
CA LYS A 56 9.23 -13.48 4.70
C LYS A 56 8.22 -14.34 3.97
N ARG A 57 8.68 -15.49 3.47
CA ARG A 57 7.83 -16.47 2.79
C ARG A 57 7.14 -15.87 1.57
N ASN A 58 7.79 -14.87 0.97
CA ASN A 58 7.25 -14.18 -0.21
C ASN A 58 5.88 -13.53 0.04
N ARG A 59 5.58 -13.18 1.28
CA ARG A 59 4.36 -12.45 1.61
C ARG A 59 4.47 -11.02 1.08
N THR A 60 3.40 -10.54 0.50
CA THR A 60 3.38 -9.21 -0.12
C THR A 60 2.36 -8.31 0.53
N ALA A 61 2.62 -7.01 0.48
CA ALA A 61 1.68 -5.99 0.94
C ALA A 61 1.79 -4.77 0.04
N ALA A 62 0.66 -4.15 -0.20
CA ALA A 62 0.59 -2.92 -0.98
C ALA A 62 -0.04 -1.84 -0.12
N PHE A 63 0.48 -0.61 -0.24
CA PHE A 63 -0.03 0.55 0.48
C PHE A 63 -0.30 1.67 -0.52
N GLU A 64 -1.50 2.26 -0.43
CA GLU A 64 -1.82 3.45 -1.20
C GLU A 64 -1.83 4.63 -0.25
N LEU A 65 -1.06 5.66 -0.59
CA LEU A 65 -0.91 6.86 0.23
C LEU A 65 -1.80 7.95 -0.36
N LYS A 66 -2.69 8.52 0.44
CA LYS A 66 -3.63 9.50 -0.10
C LYS A 66 -3.95 10.57 0.93
N LEU A 67 -4.05 11.81 0.44
CA LEU A 67 -4.53 12.92 1.24
C LEU A 67 -5.98 13.19 0.84
N GLY A 68 -6.87 13.14 1.82
CA GLY A 68 -8.26 13.54 1.66
C GLY A 68 -9.16 12.53 0.99
N SER A 69 -8.87 12.13 -0.21
CA SER A 69 -9.80 11.33 -1.03
C SER A 69 -9.74 9.83 -0.70
N PHE A 70 -10.54 9.42 0.29
CA PHE A 70 -10.58 8.02 0.69
C PHE A 70 -11.10 7.12 -0.43
N GLY A 71 -12.10 7.58 -1.17
CA GLY A 71 -12.71 6.77 -2.24
C GLY A 71 -11.72 6.38 -3.31
N ARG A 72 -10.84 7.30 -3.70
CA ARG A 72 -9.84 6.99 -4.72
C ARG A 72 -8.79 6.02 -4.21
N ALA A 73 -8.38 6.18 -2.95
CA ALA A 73 -7.45 5.25 -2.32
C ALA A 73 -8.08 3.87 -2.23
N LEU A 74 -9.35 3.80 -1.86
CA LEU A 74 -10.05 2.53 -1.75
C LEU A 74 -10.12 1.82 -3.10
N GLU A 75 -10.42 2.56 -4.16
CA GLU A 75 -10.46 1.98 -5.50
C GLU A 75 -9.13 1.33 -5.86
N GLN A 76 -8.02 2.03 -5.61
CA GLN A 76 -6.69 1.50 -5.90
C GLN A 76 -6.36 0.30 -5.01
N ALA A 77 -6.72 0.38 -3.74
CA ALA A 77 -6.48 -0.73 -2.81
C ALA A 77 -7.28 -1.97 -3.18
N MET A 78 -8.47 -1.78 -3.74
CA MET A 78 -9.29 -2.91 -4.22
C MET A 78 -8.60 -3.64 -5.37
N TYR A 79 -7.94 -2.92 -6.27
CA TYR A 79 -7.15 -3.56 -7.31
C TYR A 79 -5.96 -4.30 -6.73
N ASN A 80 -5.28 -3.69 -5.75
CA ASN A 80 -4.09 -4.29 -5.17
C ASN A 80 -4.37 -5.64 -4.52
N ARG A 81 -5.55 -5.82 -3.94
CA ARG A 81 -5.88 -7.08 -3.27
C ARG A 81 -6.04 -8.26 -4.24
N LEU A 82 -6.06 -8.00 -5.54
CA LEU A 82 -6.08 -9.07 -6.53
C LEU A 82 -4.69 -9.71 -6.70
N SER A 83 -3.64 -9.03 -6.28
CA SER A 83 -2.27 -9.50 -6.47
C SER A 83 -1.48 -9.60 -5.18
N PHE A 84 -1.76 -8.75 -4.20
CA PHE A 84 -1.00 -8.67 -2.95
C PHE A 84 -1.74 -9.38 -1.83
N ASP A 85 -0.97 -10.05 -0.97
CA ASP A 85 -1.56 -10.76 0.17
C ASP A 85 -2.34 -9.83 1.08
N ARG A 86 -1.86 -8.60 1.28
CA ARG A 86 -2.53 -7.59 2.09
C ARG A 86 -2.53 -6.26 1.35
N SER A 87 -3.64 -5.56 1.45
CA SER A 87 -3.81 -4.27 0.78
C SER A 87 -4.26 -3.24 1.80
N TRP A 88 -3.58 -2.08 1.82
CA TRP A 88 -3.76 -1.05 2.83
C TRP A 88 -3.96 0.31 2.20
N ILE A 89 -4.68 1.16 2.92
CA ILE A 89 -4.78 2.58 2.64
C ILE A 89 -4.09 3.32 3.79
N VAL A 90 -3.28 4.32 3.44
CA VAL A 90 -2.64 5.21 4.41
C VAL A 90 -3.16 6.61 4.11
N ILE A 91 -3.86 7.20 5.07
CA ILE A 91 -4.59 8.46 4.84
C ILE A 91 -4.38 9.41 6.03
N ASP A 92 -4.58 10.70 5.79
CA ASP A 92 -4.24 11.75 6.74
C ASP A 92 -5.35 12.12 7.73
N GLY A 93 -6.48 11.46 7.66
CA GLY A 93 -7.59 11.72 8.57
C GLY A 93 -8.53 10.54 8.69
N MET A 94 -9.31 10.51 9.76
CA MET A 94 -10.22 9.40 10.03
C MET A 94 -11.33 9.37 8.98
N PRO A 95 -11.49 8.24 8.26
CA PRO A 95 -12.59 8.10 7.31
C PRO A 95 -13.93 8.01 8.03
N LYS A 96 -14.99 8.26 7.29
CA LYS A 96 -16.35 8.10 7.82
C LYS A 96 -16.61 6.64 8.15
N PRO A 97 -17.49 6.36 9.14
CA PRO A 97 -17.79 4.97 9.50
C PRO A 97 -18.24 4.12 8.32
N VAL A 98 -19.04 4.66 7.41
CA VAL A 98 -19.51 3.89 6.25
C VAL A 98 -18.34 3.52 5.35
N SER A 99 -17.35 4.39 5.23
CA SER A 99 -16.14 4.11 4.43
C SER A 99 -15.32 3.01 5.07
N LEU A 100 -15.17 3.04 6.38
CA LEU A 100 -14.45 1.99 7.11
C LEU A 100 -15.16 0.66 6.99
N ASP A 101 -16.48 0.65 7.06
CA ASP A 101 -17.25 -0.58 6.90
C ASP A 101 -17.02 -1.19 5.53
N TYR A 102 -17.02 -0.34 4.50
CA TYR A 102 -16.80 -0.81 3.13
C TYR A 102 -15.40 -1.40 2.97
N ALA A 103 -14.39 -0.72 3.52
CA ALA A 103 -13.02 -1.24 3.48
C ALA A 103 -12.95 -2.58 4.22
N SER A 104 -13.58 -2.67 5.39
CA SER A 104 -13.56 -3.88 6.21
C SER A 104 -14.15 -5.07 5.47
N VAL A 105 -15.31 -4.88 4.84
CA VAL A 105 -15.99 -5.95 4.10
C VAL A 105 -15.09 -6.48 2.98
N ASN A 106 -14.27 -5.61 2.41
CA ASN A 106 -13.39 -5.98 1.29
C ASN A 106 -11.98 -6.37 1.74
N GLY A 107 -11.74 -6.45 3.05
CA GLY A 107 -10.46 -6.88 3.57
C GLY A 107 -9.33 -5.87 3.38
N VAL A 108 -9.67 -4.59 3.14
CA VAL A 108 -8.67 -3.53 2.97
C VAL A 108 -8.38 -2.90 4.33
N GLY A 109 -7.10 -2.81 4.69
CA GLY A 109 -6.69 -2.20 5.94
C GLY A 109 -6.59 -0.68 5.82
N VAL A 110 -6.69 0.00 6.95
CA VAL A 110 -6.62 1.46 6.98
C VAL A 110 -5.67 1.90 8.09
N ILE A 111 -4.69 2.71 7.72
CA ILE A 111 -3.76 3.36 8.63
C ILE A 111 -4.01 4.84 8.51
N VAL A 112 -4.24 5.51 9.65
CA VAL A 112 -4.46 6.95 9.68
C VAL A 112 -3.23 7.61 10.26
N VAL A 113 -2.69 8.61 9.55
CA VAL A 113 -1.51 9.36 9.98
C VAL A 113 -1.95 10.79 10.25
N THR A 114 -1.96 11.16 11.52
CA THR A 114 -2.19 12.53 11.94
C THR A 114 -0.87 13.03 12.53
N ASP A 115 -0.77 13.13 13.85
CA ASP A 115 0.53 13.39 14.49
C ASP A 115 1.40 12.13 14.48
N ARG A 116 0.79 10.97 14.46
CA ARG A 116 1.51 9.68 14.33
C ARG A 116 0.61 8.66 13.66
N PRO A 117 1.19 7.59 13.08
CA PRO A 117 0.39 6.58 12.40
C PRO A 117 -0.32 5.66 13.38
N ARG A 118 -1.56 5.30 13.03
CA ARG A 118 -2.36 4.35 13.82
C ARG A 118 -3.06 3.40 12.89
N VAL A 119 -3.04 2.11 13.23
CA VAL A 119 -3.82 1.11 12.50
C VAL A 119 -5.26 1.21 13.01
N VAL A 120 -6.14 1.66 12.14
CA VAL A 120 -7.56 1.80 12.45
C VAL A 120 -8.32 0.53 12.07
N LEU A 121 -7.88 -0.11 11.00
CA LEU A 121 -8.51 -1.31 10.47
C LEU A 121 -7.42 -2.21 9.90
N ARG A 122 -7.37 -3.46 10.36
CA ARG A 122 -6.34 -4.38 9.87
C ARG A 122 -6.74 -4.96 8.52
N ALA A 123 -5.75 -5.05 7.63
CA ALA A 123 -5.97 -5.67 6.33
C ALA A 123 -6.17 -7.17 6.50
N GLY A 124 -7.13 -7.73 5.77
CA GLY A 124 -7.34 -9.15 5.72
C GLY A 124 -6.33 -9.81 4.79
N LEU A 125 -6.08 -11.10 5.00
CA LEU A 125 -5.21 -11.87 4.13
C LEU A 125 -6.03 -12.32 2.92
N GLN A 126 -5.57 -11.93 1.73
CA GLN A 126 -6.26 -12.27 0.48
C GLN A 126 -5.80 -13.64 -0.02
N THR A 127 -6.67 -14.30 -0.77
CA THR A 127 -6.31 -15.53 -1.46
C THR A 127 -5.88 -15.16 -2.88
N ILE A 128 -4.58 -15.29 -3.15
CA ILE A 128 -4.02 -14.88 -4.44
C ILE A 128 -3.72 -16.11 -5.28
N SER A 129 -4.05 -16.04 -6.56
CA SER A 129 -3.69 -17.09 -7.50
C SER A 129 -2.19 -17.37 -7.42
N PRO A 130 -1.77 -18.65 -7.31
CA PRO A 130 -0.33 -18.96 -7.22
C PRO A 130 0.48 -18.42 -8.39
N VAL A 131 -0.09 -18.38 -9.59
CA VAL A 131 0.60 -17.85 -10.76
C VAL A 131 0.86 -16.36 -10.57
N VAL A 132 -0.14 -15.61 -10.12
CA VAL A 132 -0.01 -14.17 -9.90
C VAL A 132 0.99 -13.91 -8.76
N ALA A 133 0.87 -14.64 -7.65
CA ALA A 133 1.76 -14.46 -6.51
C ALA A 133 3.22 -14.70 -6.89
N LYS A 134 3.48 -15.75 -7.67
CA LYS A 134 4.84 -16.07 -8.09
C LYS A 134 5.39 -14.98 -9.00
N ARG A 135 4.58 -14.50 -9.94
CA ARG A 135 5.01 -13.46 -10.87
C ARG A 135 5.30 -12.16 -10.12
N LEU A 136 4.44 -11.81 -9.17
CA LEU A 136 4.61 -10.59 -8.39
C LEU A 136 5.89 -10.65 -7.55
N SER A 137 6.11 -11.75 -6.83
CA SER A 137 7.31 -11.84 -5.99
C SER A 137 8.58 -11.81 -6.84
N ALA A 138 8.56 -12.44 -8.01
CA ALA A 138 9.72 -12.41 -8.91
C ALA A 138 9.98 -10.98 -9.40
N GLN A 139 8.92 -10.25 -9.75
CA GLN A 139 9.06 -8.88 -10.23
C GLN A 139 9.60 -7.97 -9.12
N LEU A 140 9.14 -8.13 -7.90
CA LEU A 140 9.63 -7.33 -6.78
C LEU A 140 11.12 -7.57 -6.52
N LYS A 141 11.56 -8.82 -6.65
CA LYS A 141 12.97 -9.16 -6.46
C LYS A 141 13.85 -8.55 -7.55
N VAL A 142 13.39 -8.57 -8.78
CA VAL A 142 14.15 -8.01 -9.91
C VAL A 142 14.20 -6.49 -9.82
N ALA A 143 13.07 -5.85 -9.49
CA ALA A 143 12.98 -4.40 -9.43
C ALA A 143 13.91 -3.81 -8.38
N ARG A 144 14.35 -4.63 -7.41
CA ARG A 144 15.29 -4.20 -6.39
C ARG A 144 16.60 -3.71 -6.99
N GLN A 145 16.98 -4.27 -8.14
CA GLN A 145 18.20 -3.86 -8.81
C GLN A 145 18.06 -2.40 -9.28
#